data_2062e4e4774af158b209cabd2259e86c
#
_entry.id   2062e4e4774af158b209cabd2259e86c
#
_cell.length_a   1.000
_cell.length_b   1.000
_cell.length_c   1.000
_cell.angle_alpha   90.00
_cell.angle_beta   90.00
_cell.angle_gamma   90.00
#
_symmetry.space_group_name_H-M   'P 1'
#
loop_
_entity.id
_entity.type
_entity.pdbx_description
1 polymer ?
#
loop_
_entity_poly.entity_id
_entity_poly.type
_entity_poly.pdbx_seq_one_letter_code
_entity_poly.pdbx_strand_id
1 'polypeptide(L)'
;MKSRGLSLKLITVLAVTSVLLGVSSCHVNFTVESSSTIVVSSSLITDTSDTEAPSESTTELGPILAGTTATVTTEEETTTTTTTIETTEETVIENLSPEWVRALPQAQDLGTNQMLIVAASGMDKTTCNVSMHERDEAGNWIQILSVDGYVGKNGMVFDSERKEGCGKTPIGVYHFNKAFGIADDPGCAIPYVKVTKDLYWSSDMRDGMRYNEMVSINDYPDLDKKNSEHLIDYTKAYQYCLNISFNDECTPGRGSAIFLHCTGNNKYTAGCVAVSKDTMVKIMKCVDPECLVVIDTKANLGA
;
A
#
# COMPACT_ATOMS: atom_id res chain seq x y z
N MET A 1 -5.24 -7.12 60.42
CA MET A 1 -6.31 -7.89 59.75
C MET A 1 -7.13 -6.93 58.94
N LYS A 2 -6.94 -6.85 57.60
CA LYS A 2 -7.86 -6.21 56.65
C LYS A 2 -7.83 -7.06 55.40
N SER A 3 -8.98 -7.63 55.07
CA SER A 3 -9.24 -8.53 53.97
C SER A 3 -9.18 -7.81 52.60
N ARG A 4 -8.55 -8.46 51.65
CA ARG A 4 -8.56 -8.08 50.24
C ARG A 4 -9.82 -8.64 49.57
N GLY A 5 -10.69 -7.76 49.08
CA GLY A 5 -11.84 -8.14 48.27
C GLY A 5 -11.39 -8.37 46.82
N LEU A 6 -11.65 -9.57 46.31
CA LEU A 6 -11.45 -9.96 44.92
C LEU A 6 -12.73 -9.57 44.14
N SER A 7 -12.59 -8.68 43.17
CA SER A 7 -13.72 -8.28 42.30
C SER A 7 -13.78 -9.24 41.10
N LEU A 8 -14.82 -10.05 41.09
CA LEU A 8 -15.17 -10.99 40.03
C LEU A 8 -15.98 -10.24 38.96
N LYS A 9 -15.44 -10.07 37.75
CA LYS A 9 -16.20 -9.55 36.62
C LYS A 9 -17.06 -10.61 36.00
N LEU A 10 -18.37 -10.40 36.09
CA LEU A 10 -19.42 -11.22 35.55
C LEU A 10 -19.49 -11.05 34.04
N ILE A 11 -19.25 -12.13 33.28
CA ILE A 11 -19.46 -12.20 31.82
C ILE A 11 -20.94 -12.60 31.61
N THR A 12 -21.70 -11.68 31.04
CA THR A 12 -23.11 -11.94 30.67
C THR A 12 -23.13 -12.64 29.30
N VAL A 13 -23.51 -13.92 29.30
CA VAL A 13 -23.81 -14.66 28.08
C VAL A 13 -25.27 -14.43 27.73
N LEU A 14 -25.52 -13.79 26.59
CA LEU A 14 -26.85 -13.59 26.05
C LEU A 14 -27.26 -14.88 25.32
N ALA A 15 -28.23 -15.61 25.91
CA ALA A 15 -28.88 -16.75 25.25
C ALA A 15 -29.99 -16.23 24.33
N VAL A 16 -29.86 -16.50 23.02
CA VAL A 16 -30.92 -16.28 22.04
C VAL A 16 -31.79 -17.52 21.98
N THR A 17 -33.04 -17.41 22.42
CA THR A 17 -34.06 -18.46 22.31
C THR A 17 -34.63 -18.46 20.90
N SER A 18 -34.41 -19.55 20.16
CA SER A 18 -35.02 -19.81 18.86
C SER A 18 -36.45 -20.40 19.07
N VAL A 19 -37.40 -19.75 18.42
CA VAL A 19 -38.78 -20.28 18.29
C VAL A 19 -38.77 -21.30 17.14
N LEU A 20 -39.12 -22.55 17.46
CA LEU A 20 -39.37 -23.61 16.47
C LEU A 20 -40.74 -23.40 15.82
N LEU A 21 -40.73 -23.25 14.50
CA LEU A 21 -41.82 -23.63 13.63
C LEU A 21 -41.28 -24.66 12.64
N GLY A 22 -41.89 -25.86 12.71
CA GLY A 22 -41.43 -27.03 11.99
C GLY A 22 -41.61 -26.95 10.48
N VAL A 23 -40.59 -27.32 9.76
CA VAL A 23 -40.66 -27.93 8.44
C VAL A 23 -39.46 -28.89 8.26
N SER A 24 -39.84 -30.06 7.80
CA SER A 24 -39.10 -31.22 7.29
C SER A 24 -37.55 -31.12 7.17
N SER A 25 -36.95 -32.10 7.81
CA SER A 25 -35.51 -32.41 7.79
C SER A 25 -34.95 -32.59 6.39
N CYS A 26 -34.08 -31.67 5.95
CA CYS A 26 -33.05 -31.97 4.97
C CYS A 26 -31.72 -31.85 5.71
N HIS A 27 -31.08 -33.00 5.96
CA HIS A 27 -29.70 -33.04 6.42
C HIS A 27 -28.79 -32.63 5.25
N VAL A 28 -28.17 -31.48 5.35
CA VAL A 28 -27.05 -31.07 4.46
C VAL A 28 -25.77 -31.28 5.26
N ASN A 29 -25.04 -32.34 4.93
CA ASN A 29 -23.70 -32.53 5.43
C ASN A 29 -22.77 -31.62 4.63
N PHE A 30 -22.19 -30.61 5.30
CA PHE A 30 -21.07 -29.88 4.75
C PHE A 30 -19.76 -30.64 5.02
N THR A 31 -19.25 -31.33 4.01
CA THR A 31 -17.83 -31.73 3.97
C THR A 31 -17.04 -30.56 3.44
N VAL A 32 -16.14 -30.01 4.27
CA VAL A 32 -15.12 -29.05 3.82
C VAL A 32 -14.03 -29.87 3.13
N GLU A 33 -14.04 -29.91 1.80
CA GLU A 33 -12.90 -30.40 1.04
C GLU A 33 -11.92 -29.25 0.84
N SER A 34 -10.71 -29.44 1.36
CA SER A 34 -9.56 -28.58 1.07
C SER A 34 -9.18 -28.75 -0.40
N SER A 35 -9.30 -27.67 -1.19
CA SER A 35 -8.87 -27.67 -2.59
C SER A 35 -7.34 -27.77 -2.68
N SER A 36 -6.84 -28.97 -2.92
CA SER A 36 -5.46 -29.19 -3.34
C SER A 36 -5.41 -29.11 -4.85
N THR A 37 -4.70 -28.12 -5.39
CA THR A 37 -4.43 -27.99 -6.82
C THR A 37 -3.51 -29.14 -7.24
N ILE A 38 -4.03 -30.09 -8.01
CA ILE A 38 -3.23 -31.14 -8.63
C ILE A 38 -2.79 -30.63 -10.01
N VAL A 39 -1.51 -30.31 -10.14
CA VAL A 39 -0.89 -30.06 -11.46
C VAL A 39 -0.58 -31.42 -12.08
N VAL A 40 -1.34 -31.83 -13.09
CA VAL A 40 -1.05 -33.02 -13.88
C VAL A 40 -0.21 -32.61 -15.09
N SER A 41 1.10 -32.85 -15.03
CA SER A 41 1.99 -32.76 -16.20
C SER A 41 1.92 -34.06 -16.94
N SER A 42 1.32 -34.10 -18.13
CA SER A 42 1.40 -35.24 -19.03
C SER A 42 2.60 -35.08 -19.95
N SER A 43 3.67 -35.86 -19.71
CA SER A 43 4.75 -36.07 -20.67
C SER A 43 4.35 -37.21 -21.61
N LEU A 44 4.14 -36.91 -22.89
CA LEU A 44 4.04 -37.89 -23.96
C LEU A 44 5.46 -38.36 -24.29
N ILE A 45 5.76 -39.63 -24.00
CA ILE A 45 6.91 -40.32 -24.52
C ILE A 45 6.44 -40.98 -25.84
N THR A 46 6.88 -40.44 -26.96
CA THR A 46 6.82 -41.16 -28.24
C THR A 46 8.23 -41.64 -28.55
N ASP A 47 8.40 -42.94 -28.45
CA ASP A 47 9.57 -43.67 -29.00
C ASP A 47 9.27 -43.99 -30.45
N THR A 48 9.98 -43.40 -31.41
CA THR A 48 10.18 -43.92 -32.73
C THR A 48 11.45 -43.35 -33.33
N SER A 49 12.32 -44.23 -33.67
CA SER A 49 13.56 -44.07 -34.39
C SER A 49 13.38 -43.58 -35.83
N ASP A 50 14.41 -42.89 -36.30
CA ASP A 50 14.98 -42.72 -37.63
C ASP A 50 14.54 -41.62 -38.59
N THR A 51 15.52 -40.78 -38.85
CA THR A 51 16.10 -40.29 -40.12
C THR A 51 15.61 -38.96 -40.73
N GLU A 52 16.63 -38.07 -40.89
CA GLU A 52 16.84 -37.00 -41.86
C GLU A 52 16.19 -35.61 -41.66
N ALA A 53 17.08 -34.62 -41.44
CA ALA A 53 16.92 -33.19 -41.67
C ALA A 53 17.12 -32.85 -43.17
N PRO A 54 17.04 -31.60 -43.67
CA PRO A 54 16.48 -30.34 -43.09
C PRO A 54 15.61 -29.54 -44.07
N SER A 55 14.88 -28.52 -43.61
CA SER A 55 14.84 -27.19 -44.29
C SER A 55 14.05 -26.18 -43.49
N GLU A 56 14.65 -24.99 -43.39
CA GLU A 56 14.08 -23.75 -42.78
C GLU A 56 12.82 -23.30 -43.53
N SER A 57 11.82 -22.85 -42.77
CA SER A 57 10.88 -21.84 -43.22
C SER A 57 10.24 -21.14 -42.03
N THR A 58 10.60 -19.86 -41.85
CA THR A 58 9.95 -18.87 -40.99
C THR A 58 8.53 -18.61 -41.44
N THR A 59 7.56 -18.76 -40.53
CA THR A 59 6.22 -18.19 -40.74
C THR A 59 5.72 -17.63 -39.39
N GLU A 60 5.49 -16.32 -39.37
CA GLU A 60 4.79 -15.60 -38.31
C GLU A 60 3.39 -16.19 -38.12
N LEU A 61 3.01 -16.44 -36.87
CA LEU A 61 1.63 -16.78 -36.52
C LEU A 61 1.06 -15.68 -35.62
N GLY A 62 0.07 -14.98 -36.18
CA GLY A 62 -0.82 -14.10 -35.46
C GLY A 62 -1.74 -14.86 -34.49
N PRO A 63 -2.53 -14.14 -33.66
CA PRO A 63 -3.26 -14.75 -32.56
C PRO A 63 -4.38 -15.66 -33.06
N ILE A 64 -4.40 -16.90 -32.59
CA ILE A 64 -5.48 -17.85 -32.87
C ILE A 64 -6.47 -17.82 -31.71
N LEU A 65 -7.62 -17.24 -31.98
CA LEU A 65 -8.87 -17.50 -31.27
C LEU A 65 -9.41 -18.82 -31.82
N ALA A 66 -9.56 -19.86 -31.00
CA ALA A 66 -10.60 -20.89 -31.19
C ALA A 66 -10.56 -21.93 -30.08
N GLY A 67 -11.67 -22.20 -29.43
CA GLY A 67 -11.87 -23.35 -28.56
C GLY A 67 -11.68 -24.65 -29.39
N THR A 68 -10.82 -25.54 -28.90
CA THR A 68 -10.58 -26.82 -29.54
C THR A 68 -11.36 -27.90 -28.81
N THR A 69 -12.35 -28.51 -29.50
CA THR A 69 -13.04 -29.71 -29.03
C THR A 69 -12.18 -30.90 -29.46
N ALA A 70 -11.62 -31.62 -28.51
CA ALA A 70 -10.92 -32.87 -28.81
C ALA A 70 -11.89 -34.05 -28.60
N THR A 71 -12.20 -34.80 -29.66
CA THR A 71 -12.97 -36.03 -29.62
C THR A 71 -12.00 -37.21 -29.58
N VAL A 72 -12.05 -38.01 -28.54
CA VAL A 72 -11.30 -39.29 -28.45
C VAL A 72 -12.26 -40.42 -28.79
N THR A 73 -12.00 -41.16 -29.89
CA THR A 73 -12.78 -42.32 -30.27
C THR A 73 -11.97 -43.57 -29.91
N THR A 74 -12.43 -44.37 -28.97
CA THR A 74 -11.95 -45.73 -28.72
C THR A 74 -12.93 -46.71 -29.37
N GLU A 75 -12.43 -47.57 -30.27
CA GLU A 75 -13.20 -48.67 -30.83
C GLU A 75 -13.25 -49.81 -29.81
N GLU A 76 -14.33 -49.91 -29.08
CA GLU A 76 -15.09 -51.07 -28.68
C GLU A 76 -16.21 -50.66 -27.72
N GLU A 77 -17.45 -50.93 -28.14
CA GLU A 77 -18.73 -50.67 -27.50
C GLU A 77 -19.15 -49.21 -27.27
N THR A 78 -20.08 -48.84 -28.10
CA THR A 78 -20.85 -47.61 -28.22
C THR A 78 -21.29 -46.97 -26.91
N THR A 79 -20.39 -46.17 -26.31
CA THR A 79 -20.81 -45.15 -25.39
C THR A 79 -19.94 -43.91 -25.64
N THR A 80 -20.47 -42.97 -26.40
CA THR A 80 -19.81 -41.68 -26.63
C THR A 80 -19.97 -40.82 -25.38
N THR A 81 -18.94 -40.75 -24.55
CA THR A 81 -18.93 -39.79 -23.42
C THR A 81 -18.29 -38.51 -23.95
N THR A 82 -19.11 -37.49 -24.18
CA THR A 82 -18.61 -36.16 -24.51
C THR A 82 -18.21 -35.48 -23.19
N THR A 83 -16.90 -35.38 -22.94
CA THR A 83 -16.38 -34.58 -21.82
C THR A 83 -16.28 -33.14 -22.29
N THR A 84 -17.16 -32.28 -21.84
CA THR A 84 -17.03 -30.82 -22.02
C THR A 84 -15.99 -30.34 -21.03
N ILE A 85 -14.83 -29.92 -21.53
CA ILE A 85 -13.84 -29.22 -20.72
C ILE A 85 -14.28 -27.75 -20.69
N GLU A 86 -14.81 -27.29 -19.57
CA GLU A 86 -15.00 -25.88 -19.32
C GLU A 86 -13.62 -25.25 -19.16
N THR A 87 -13.15 -24.53 -20.17
CA THR A 87 -11.97 -23.68 -20.04
C THR A 87 -12.42 -22.44 -19.27
N THR A 88 -12.03 -22.35 -18.02
CA THR A 88 -12.18 -21.11 -17.25
C THR A 88 -11.27 -20.08 -17.91
N GLU A 89 -11.85 -19.06 -18.52
CA GLU A 89 -11.09 -17.89 -18.97
C GLU A 89 -10.48 -17.21 -17.74
N GLU A 90 -9.16 -17.25 -17.65
CA GLU A 90 -8.43 -16.50 -16.64
C GLU A 90 -8.59 -15.01 -16.97
N THR A 91 -9.41 -14.30 -16.20
CA THR A 91 -9.63 -12.87 -16.37
C THR A 91 -8.31 -12.16 -16.05
N VAL A 92 -7.64 -11.63 -17.07
CA VAL A 92 -6.46 -10.77 -16.86
C VAL A 92 -6.92 -9.47 -16.25
N ILE A 93 -6.58 -9.23 -14.99
CA ILE A 93 -6.87 -7.97 -14.29
C ILE A 93 -5.84 -6.95 -14.74
N GLU A 94 -6.30 -5.91 -15.44
CA GLU A 94 -5.45 -4.81 -15.88
C GLU A 94 -4.94 -4.03 -14.64
N ASN A 95 -3.64 -3.72 -14.61
CA ASN A 95 -2.97 -3.00 -13.52
C ASN A 95 -2.95 -3.72 -12.14
N LEU A 96 -3.03 -5.03 -12.12
CA LEU A 96 -2.85 -5.78 -10.87
C LEU A 96 -1.53 -5.36 -10.19
N SER A 97 -1.58 -5.08 -8.90
CA SER A 97 -0.40 -4.73 -8.11
C SER A 97 0.65 -5.85 -8.16
N PRO A 98 1.95 -5.54 -8.15
CA PRO A 98 3.01 -6.55 -8.12
C PRO A 98 2.84 -7.55 -6.97
N GLU A 99 3.33 -8.77 -7.16
CA GLU A 99 3.19 -9.84 -6.17
C GLU A 99 3.78 -9.45 -4.79
N TRP A 100 4.94 -8.79 -4.78
CA TRP A 100 5.56 -8.36 -3.55
C TRP A 100 4.68 -7.36 -2.75
N VAL A 101 3.91 -6.49 -3.44
CA VAL A 101 2.93 -5.59 -2.79
C VAL A 101 1.80 -6.40 -2.16
N ARG A 102 1.25 -7.34 -2.92
CA ARG A 102 0.15 -8.20 -2.47
C ARG A 102 0.56 -9.13 -1.32
N ALA A 103 1.85 -9.45 -1.20
CA ALA A 103 2.42 -10.28 -0.13
C ALA A 103 2.73 -9.49 1.16
N LEU A 104 2.66 -8.16 1.15
CA LEU A 104 2.90 -7.35 2.36
C LEU A 104 1.88 -7.68 3.46
N PRO A 105 2.29 -7.72 4.74
CA PRO A 105 1.36 -7.92 5.85
C PRO A 105 0.20 -6.94 5.84
N GLN A 106 0.44 -5.67 5.47
CA GLN A 106 -0.58 -4.63 5.35
C GLN A 106 -1.59 -4.93 4.23
N ALA A 107 -1.13 -5.55 3.14
CA ALA A 107 -2.01 -5.96 2.04
C ALA A 107 -2.85 -7.19 2.40
N GLN A 108 -2.45 -7.98 3.38
CA GLN A 108 -3.20 -9.14 3.88
C GLN A 108 -4.23 -8.75 4.94
N ASP A 109 -4.13 -7.56 5.53
CA ASP A 109 -5.14 -7.03 6.45
C ASP A 109 -6.38 -6.61 5.67
N LEU A 110 -7.53 -7.23 6.00
CA LEU A 110 -8.81 -6.96 5.35
C LEU A 110 -9.36 -5.56 5.66
N GLY A 111 -8.88 -4.90 6.70
CA GLY A 111 -9.21 -3.51 7.02
C GLY A 111 -8.49 -2.50 6.15
N THR A 112 -7.39 -2.90 5.49
CA THR A 112 -6.59 -2.01 4.64
C THR A 112 -7.14 -2.02 3.20
N ASN A 113 -7.57 -0.87 2.71
CA ASN A 113 -8.11 -0.71 1.36
C ASN A 113 -7.22 0.12 0.43
N GLN A 114 -6.32 0.93 0.98
CA GLN A 114 -5.41 1.75 0.19
C GLN A 114 -4.04 1.85 0.83
N MET A 115 -2.97 1.79 0.03
CA MET A 115 -1.59 1.94 0.47
C MET A 115 -0.80 2.85 -0.47
N LEU A 116 -0.01 3.75 0.11
CA LEU A 116 1.09 4.42 -0.57
C LEU A 116 2.40 3.80 -0.08
N ILE A 117 3.20 3.26 -1.00
CA ILE A 117 4.45 2.57 -0.68
C ILE A 117 5.63 3.42 -1.15
N VAL A 118 6.59 3.65 -0.27
CA VAL A 118 7.86 4.31 -0.55
C VAL A 118 8.97 3.27 -0.46
N ALA A 119 9.38 2.75 -1.61
CA ALA A 119 10.42 1.73 -1.76
C ALA A 119 11.77 2.39 -2.06
N ALA A 120 12.54 2.70 -1.02
CA ALA A 120 13.87 3.32 -1.18
C ALA A 120 14.87 2.37 -1.85
N SER A 121 15.76 2.91 -2.68
CA SER A 121 16.76 2.11 -3.42
C SER A 121 17.83 1.48 -2.51
N GLY A 122 17.89 1.89 -1.23
CA GLY A 122 18.79 1.36 -0.20
C GLY A 122 18.87 2.30 1.00
N MET A 123 19.47 1.82 2.10
CA MET A 123 19.56 2.56 3.37
C MET A 123 20.34 3.89 3.26
N ASP A 124 21.29 3.98 2.34
CA ASP A 124 22.16 5.13 2.10
C ASP A 124 21.81 5.91 0.82
N LYS A 125 20.70 5.56 0.16
CA LYS A 125 20.28 6.16 -1.10
C LYS A 125 19.24 7.25 -0.88
N THR A 126 19.25 8.23 -1.79
CA THR A 126 18.30 9.36 -1.79
C THR A 126 17.15 9.17 -2.77
N THR A 127 17.16 8.10 -3.54
CA THR A 127 16.14 7.76 -4.53
C THR A 127 15.20 6.68 -4.01
N CYS A 128 13.94 6.76 -4.41
CA CYS A 128 12.93 5.75 -4.13
C CYS A 128 11.99 5.58 -5.32
N ASN A 129 11.20 4.52 -5.31
CA ASN A 129 9.97 4.44 -6.06
C ASN A 129 8.82 4.74 -5.09
N VAL A 130 7.87 5.54 -5.53
CA VAL A 130 6.61 5.82 -4.81
C VAL A 130 5.48 5.23 -5.62
N SER A 131 4.74 4.31 -5.05
CA SER A 131 3.58 3.68 -5.70
C SER A 131 2.34 3.75 -4.83
N MET A 132 1.18 3.80 -5.46
CA MET A 132 -0.12 3.86 -4.78
C MET A 132 -0.97 2.70 -5.27
N HIS A 133 -1.60 2.02 -4.34
CA HIS A 133 -2.37 0.81 -4.56
C HIS A 133 -3.69 0.89 -3.81
N GLU A 134 -4.75 0.35 -4.40
CA GLU A 134 -6.06 0.26 -3.74
C GLU A 134 -6.74 -1.08 -4.05
N ARG A 135 -7.69 -1.48 -3.22
CA ARG A 135 -8.53 -2.65 -3.49
C ARG A 135 -9.67 -2.27 -4.42
N ASP A 136 -9.89 -3.08 -5.45
CA ASP A 136 -11.11 -3.01 -6.26
C ASP A 136 -12.30 -3.65 -5.52
N GLU A 137 -13.49 -3.59 -6.11
CA GLU A 137 -14.72 -4.17 -5.56
C GLU A 137 -14.64 -5.71 -5.37
N ALA A 138 -13.77 -6.37 -6.12
CA ALA A 138 -13.53 -7.82 -5.99
C ALA A 138 -12.46 -8.14 -4.93
N GLY A 139 -11.85 -7.14 -4.31
CA GLY A 139 -10.80 -7.28 -3.29
C GLY A 139 -9.39 -7.43 -3.84
N ASN A 140 -9.18 -7.27 -5.14
CA ASN A 140 -7.85 -7.30 -5.74
C ASN A 140 -7.10 -6.00 -5.50
N TRP A 141 -5.80 -6.08 -5.28
CA TRP A 141 -4.94 -4.92 -5.22
C TRP A 141 -4.57 -4.40 -6.61
N ILE A 142 -4.95 -3.16 -6.92
CA ILE A 142 -4.72 -2.49 -8.20
C ILE A 142 -3.71 -1.38 -8.01
N GLN A 143 -2.73 -1.26 -8.90
CA GLN A 143 -1.74 -0.20 -8.89
C GLN A 143 -2.29 1.06 -9.58
N ILE A 144 -2.47 2.12 -8.80
CA ILE A 144 -2.97 3.43 -9.29
C ILE A 144 -1.86 4.23 -9.98
N LEU A 145 -0.67 4.21 -9.38
CA LEU A 145 0.51 4.86 -9.94
C LEU A 145 1.80 4.22 -9.41
N SER A 146 2.89 4.42 -10.15
CA SER A 146 4.26 4.09 -9.72
C SER A 146 5.20 5.09 -10.38
N VAL A 147 5.98 5.83 -9.58
CA VAL A 147 6.83 6.94 -10.03
C VAL A 147 8.14 6.97 -9.25
N ASP A 148 9.14 7.61 -9.84
CA ASP A 148 10.37 7.92 -9.14
C ASP A 148 10.17 9.06 -8.15
N GLY A 149 10.85 8.96 -7.01
CA GLY A 149 10.83 9.94 -5.95
C GLY A 149 12.17 10.07 -5.23
N TYR A 150 12.19 10.93 -4.22
CA TYR A 150 13.37 11.20 -3.41
C TYR A 150 13.04 11.09 -1.93
N VAL A 151 14.03 10.63 -1.16
CA VAL A 151 14.00 10.54 0.31
C VAL A 151 15.12 11.39 0.93
N GLY A 152 15.38 11.23 2.20
CA GLY A 152 16.34 12.00 2.96
C GLY A 152 17.74 12.04 2.34
N LYS A 153 18.44 13.18 2.44
CA LYS A 153 19.82 13.39 1.93
C LYS A 153 20.83 12.38 2.51
N ASN A 154 20.56 11.84 3.66
CA ASN A 154 21.38 10.83 4.34
C ASN A 154 20.72 9.43 4.30
N GLY A 155 19.77 9.20 3.38
CA GLY A 155 19.06 7.94 3.18
C GLY A 155 17.96 7.68 4.20
N MET A 156 17.89 6.44 4.66
CA MET A 156 16.84 5.89 5.53
C MET A 156 17.36 5.65 6.95
N VAL A 157 16.43 5.50 7.90
CA VAL A 157 16.73 5.12 9.27
C VAL A 157 15.52 4.40 9.87
N PHE A 158 15.73 3.44 10.76
CA PHE A 158 14.63 2.85 11.53
C PHE A 158 13.93 3.92 12.36
N ASP A 159 12.61 3.82 12.47
CA ASP A 159 11.77 4.79 13.18
C ASP A 159 12.29 5.08 14.59
N SER A 160 12.66 4.04 15.35
CA SER A 160 13.20 4.13 16.71
C SER A 160 14.53 4.88 16.83
N GLU A 161 15.29 4.98 15.73
CA GLU A 161 16.61 5.62 15.69
C GLU A 161 16.58 7.03 15.11
N ARG A 162 15.41 7.46 14.58
CA ARG A 162 15.24 8.78 13.96
C ARG A 162 15.44 9.89 15.00
N LYS A 163 16.18 10.92 14.62
CA LYS A 163 16.44 12.13 15.45
C LYS A 163 16.23 13.39 14.63
N GLU A 164 15.87 14.46 15.33
CA GLU A 164 15.76 15.79 14.71
C GLU A 164 17.04 16.16 13.95
N GLY A 165 16.87 16.71 12.75
CA GLY A 165 17.97 17.19 11.91
C GLY A 165 18.88 16.09 11.31
N CYS A 166 18.61 14.80 11.51
CA CYS A 166 19.48 13.71 10.99
C CYS A 166 19.47 13.60 9.46
N GLY A 167 18.50 14.20 8.77
CA GLY A 167 18.42 14.21 7.30
C GLY A 167 18.09 12.86 6.69
N LYS A 168 17.44 11.96 7.45
CA LYS A 168 17.07 10.61 7.02
C LYS A 168 15.55 10.47 7.04
N THR A 169 15.00 9.65 6.14
CA THR A 169 13.59 9.28 6.11
C THR A 169 13.33 8.09 7.03
N PRO A 170 12.33 8.15 7.93
CA PRO A 170 12.03 7.04 8.83
C PRO A 170 11.41 5.86 8.07
N ILE A 171 11.86 4.64 8.41
CA ILE A 171 11.27 3.38 7.99
C ILE A 171 10.13 3.04 8.94
N GLY A 172 8.96 2.66 8.41
CA GLY A 172 7.81 2.30 9.23
C GLY A 172 6.51 2.21 8.43
N VAL A 173 5.43 2.03 9.17
CA VAL A 173 4.06 2.07 8.65
C VAL A 173 3.34 3.24 9.33
N TYR A 174 2.82 4.13 8.52
CA TYR A 174 2.22 5.39 8.94
C TYR A 174 0.87 5.58 8.24
N HIS A 175 0.25 6.73 8.45
CA HIS A 175 -0.91 7.23 7.70
C HIS A 175 -0.73 8.73 7.39
N PHE A 176 -1.65 9.31 6.64
CA PHE A 176 -1.70 10.74 6.43
C PHE A 176 -2.72 11.35 7.39
N ASN A 177 -2.30 12.32 8.21
CA ASN A 177 -3.18 12.95 9.20
C ASN A 177 -3.51 14.42 8.88
N LYS A 178 -2.88 15.02 7.87
CA LYS A 178 -3.10 16.40 7.45
C LYS A 178 -2.67 16.63 6.00
N ALA A 179 -3.49 17.36 5.25
CA ALA A 179 -3.14 17.89 3.94
C ALA A 179 -2.95 19.40 4.02
N PHE A 180 -1.97 19.93 3.31
CA PHE A 180 -1.76 21.37 3.26
C PHE A 180 -0.97 21.79 2.01
N GLY A 181 -0.93 23.08 1.72
CA GLY A 181 -0.11 23.58 0.62
C GLY A 181 -0.27 25.06 0.35
N ILE A 182 0.67 25.61 -0.43
CA ILE A 182 0.65 26.99 -0.92
C ILE A 182 -0.36 27.14 -2.07
N ALA A 183 -0.56 26.10 -2.88
CA ALA A 183 -1.59 26.07 -3.91
C ALA A 183 -2.99 25.84 -3.32
N ASP A 184 -4.02 26.02 -4.12
CA ASP A 184 -5.39 25.73 -3.69
C ASP A 184 -5.61 24.21 -3.60
N ASP A 185 -6.57 23.80 -2.75
CA ASP A 185 -6.94 22.41 -2.57
C ASP A 185 -7.29 21.77 -3.94
N PRO A 186 -6.61 20.70 -4.34
CA PRO A 186 -6.89 20.00 -5.61
C PRO A 186 -8.12 19.08 -5.53
N GLY A 187 -8.81 19.02 -4.40
CA GLY A 187 -9.92 18.10 -4.09
C GLY A 187 -9.45 16.90 -3.25
N CYS A 188 -8.66 17.15 -2.20
CA CYS A 188 -8.17 16.12 -1.28
C CYS A 188 -9.27 15.69 -0.30
N ALA A 189 -9.42 14.38 -0.06
CA ALA A 189 -10.36 13.86 0.94
C ALA A 189 -9.89 14.09 2.38
N ILE A 190 -8.58 14.25 2.59
CA ILE A 190 -8.00 14.64 3.88
C ILE A 190 -8.18 16.16 4.07
N PRO A 191 -8.62 16.65 5.25
CA PRO A 191 -8.82 18.06 5.48
C PRO A 191 -7.62 18.92 5.10
N TYR A 192 -7.81 19.86 4.17
CA TYR A 192 -6.77 20.67 3.56
C TYR A 192 -6.62 22.02 4.25
N VAL A 193 -5.37 22.40 4.55
CA VAL A 193 -5.02 23.72 5.09
C VAL A 193 -4.25 24.50 4.04
N LYS A 194 -4.83 25.62 3.57
CA LYS A 194 -4.14 26.60 2.72
C LYS A 194 -3.05 27.29 3.54
N VAL A 195 -1.79 27.17 3.08
CA VAL A 195 -0.66 27.82 3.75
C VAL A 195 -0.75 29.33 3.62
N THR A 196 -0.63 30.01 4.77
CA THR A 196 -0.56 31.46 4.90
C THR A 196 0.79 31.87 5.49
N LYS A 197 1.11 33.18 5.45
CA LYS A 197 2.40 33.73 5.91
C LYS A 197 2.63 33.61 7.43
N ASP A 198 1.60 33.27 8.20
CA ASP A 198 1.69 33.12 9.64
C ASP A 198 1.87 31.65 10.08
N LEU A 199 1.83 30.69 9.14
CA LEU A 199 1.91 29.26 9.45
C LEU A 199 3.34 28.72 9.41
N TYR A 200 3.67 28.00 10.46
CA TYR A 200 4.94 27.29 10.65
C TYR A 200 4.67 25.82 10.97
N TRP A 201 5.61 24.95 10.59
CA TRP A 201 5.70 23.62 11.21
C TRP A 201 6.73 23.71 12.34
N SER A 202 6.29 23.55 13.57
CA SER A 202 7.13 23.76 14.74
C SER A 202 8.08 22.58 14.98
N SER A 203 9.36 22.90 15.14
CA SER A 203 10.39 22.02 15.70
C SER A 203 10.95 22.58 17.00
N ASP A 204 10.15 23.37 17.70
CA ASP A 204 10.51 24.00 18.97
C ASP A 204 10.44 22.99 20.12
N MET A 205 11.59 22.62 20.66
CA MET A 205 11.73 21.60 21.70
C MET A 205 11.61 22.16 23.13
N ARG A 206 11.29 23.46 23.30
CA ARG A 206 11.17 24.07 24.60
C ARG A 206 9.89 23.65 25.30
N ASP A 207 9.93 23.52 26.61
CA ASP A 207 8.77 23.20 27.44
C ASP A 207 7.61 24.17 27.20
N GLY A 208 6.41 23.64 27.04
CA GLY A 208 5.19 24.42 26.78
C GLY A 208 5.00 24.90 25.35
N MET A 209 5.98 24.64 24.46
CA MET A 209 5.84 24.88 23.03
C MET A 209 5.29 23.64 22.32
N ARG A 210 4.71 23.86 21.14
CA ARG A 210 4.27 22.78 20.26
C ARG A 210 5.47 22.23 19.48
N TYR A 211 5.59 20.94 19.40
CA TYR A 211 6.61 20.25 18.62
C TYR A 211 5.94 19.31 17.60
N ASN A 212 6.46 19.26 16.37
CA ASN A 212 5.93 18.47 15.27
C ASN A 212 4.46 18.76 14.92
N GLU A 213 4.07 20.01 15.05
CA GLU A 213 2.71 20.47 14.74
C GLU A 213 2.74 21.74 13.88
N MET A 214 1.68 21.91 13.08
CA MET A 214 1.43 23.17 12.37
C MET A 214 0.88 24.20 13.36
N VAL A 215 1.51 25.35 13.44
CA VAL A 215 1.13 26.44 14.35
C VAL A 215 1.08 27.77 13.62
N SER A 216 0.26 28.70 14.12
CA SER A 216 0.29 30.09 13.71
C SER A 216 1.22 30.88 14.61
N ILE A 217 2.06 31.75 14.04
CA ILE A 217 2.90 32.68 14.81
C ILE A 217 2.08 33.69 15.60
N ASN A 218 0.80 33.89 15.24
CA ASN A 218 -0.11 34.75 15.98
C ASN A 218 -0.50 34.12 17.32
N ASP A 219 -0.58 32.79 17.39
CA ASP A 219 -0.90 32.03 18.62
C ASP A 219 0.37 31.74 19.44
N TYR A 220 1.51 31.61 18.75
CA TYR A 220 2.82 31.30 19.34
C TYR A 220 3.87 32.35 18.95
N PRO A 221 3.76 33.61 19.41
CA PRO A 221 4.64 34.70 18.99
C PRO A 221 6.11 34.49 19.35
N ASP A 222 6.38 33.69 20.39
CA ASP A 222 7.72 33.32 20.86
C ASP A 222 8.29 32.07 20.22
N LEU A 223 7.63 31.51 19.19
CA LEU A 223 8.09 30.32 18.45
C LEU A 223 9.56 30.46 18.03
N ASP A 224 10.34 29.40 18.21
CA ASP A 224 11.71 29.30 17.64
C ASP A 224 11.65 29.18 16.12
N LYS A 225 11.50 30.34 15.47
CA LYS A 225 11.44 30.44 13.99
C LYS A 225 12.68 29.93 13.28
N LYS A 226 13.82 29.89 13.97
CA LYS A 226 15.09 29.45 13.37
C LYS A 226 15.10 27.92 13.17
N ASN A 227 14.51 27.20 14.11
CA ASN A 227 14.44 25.74 14.07
C ASN A 227 13.08 25.21 13.57
N SER A 228 12.12 26.10 13.30
CA SER A 228 10.81 25.75 12.72
C SER A 228 10.76 26.09 11.24
N GLU A 229 9.95 25.35 10.47
CA GLU A 229 9.79 25.59 9.04
C GLU A 229 8.70 26.65 8.80
N HIS A 230 9.06 27.82 8.25
CA HIS A 230 8.11 28.79 7.73
C HIS A 230 7.54 28.26 6.42
N LEU A 231 6.34 27.68 6.45
CA LEU A 231 5.79 26.85 5.37
C LEU A 231 5.71 27.59 4.03
N ILE A 232 5.39 28.89 4.06
CA ILE A 232 5.24 29.72 2.84
C ILE A 232 6.55 29.93 2.08
N ASP A 233 7.73 29.77 2.71
CA ASP A 233 9.03 29.98 2.10
C ASP A 233 9.43 28.85 1.14
N TYR A 234 8.82 27.68 1.28
CA TYR A 234 9.07 26.51 0.45
C TYR A 234 8.23 26.50 -0.84
N THR A 235 8.32 27.60 -1.60
CA THR A 235 7.42 27.90 -2.72
C THR A 235 7.30 26.83 -3.82
N LYS A 236 8.30 25.95 -3.98
CA LYS A 236 8.26 24.83 -4.92
C LYS A 236 7.85 23.52 -4.23
N ALA A 237 8.48 23.23 -3.09
CA ALA A 237 8.30 21.97 -2.40
C ALA A 237 6.91 21.86 -1.76
N TYR A 238 6.43 22.92 -1.14
CA TYR A 238 5.17 22.91 -0.37
C TYR A 238 4.00 23.49 -1.16
N GLN A 239 4.02 23.34 -2.51
CA GLN A 239 2.81 23.59 -3.30
C GLN A 239 1.68 22.67 -2.84
N TYR A 240 2.00 21.42 -2.57
CA TYR A 240 1.11 20.37 -2.06
C TYR A 240 1.89 19.46 -1.11
N CYS A 241 1.31 19.19 0.06
CA CYS A 241 1.91 18.35 1.09
C CYS A 241 0.86 17.47 1.77
N LEU A 242 1.27 16.26 2.12
CA LEU A 242 0.58 15.35 3.04
C LEU A 242 1.52 15.07 4.21
N ASN A 243 1.09 15.36 5.44
CA ASN A 243 1.85 15.00 6.62
C ASN A 243 1.77 13.50 6.87
N ILE A 244 2.94 12.86 6.97
CA ILE A 244 3.09 11.46 7.36
C ILE A 244 3.12 11.41 8.89
N SER A 245 2.34 10.54 9.52
CA SER A 245 2.12 10.44 10.96
C SER A 245 3.35 9.95 11.76
N PHE A 246 4.56 10.26 11.27
CA PHE A 246 5.77 10.01 12.02
C PHE A 246 5.83 10.91 13.27
N ASN A 247 6.17 10.31 14.41
CA ASN A 247 6.25 11.01 15.69
C ASN A 247 4.95 11.79 16.02
N ASP A 248 3.82 11.14 15.85
CA ASP A 248 2.49 11.73 16.09
C ASP A 248 2.27 12.08 17.59
N GLU A 249 3.04 11.43 18.48
CA GLU A 249 3.10 11.75 19.90
C GLU A 249 3.81 13.07 20.20
N CYS A 250 4.36 13.72 19.16
CA CYS A 250 5.05 15.00 19.26
C CYS A 250 6.22 14.99 20.26
N THR A 251 6.93 13.87 20.38
CA THR A 251 8.08 13.71 21.29
C THR A 251 9.24 14.60 20.84
N PRO A 252 9.67 15.61 21.64
CA PRO A 252 10.74 16.52 21.25
C PRO A 252 12.07 15.80 20.97
N GLY A 253 12.75 16.21 19.89
CA GLY A 253 14.04 15.66 19.47
C GLY A 253 13.99 14.34 18.71
N ARG A 254 12.85 13.64 18.66
CA ARG A 254 12.66 12.43 17.87
C ARG A 254 12.64 12.72 16.37
N GLY A 255 12.27 13.92 16.02
CA GLY A 255 12.16 14.40 14.63
C GLY A 255 10.79 14.98 14.33
N SER A 256 10.75 15.93 13.42
CA SER A 256 9.55 16.66 13.01
C SER A 256 9.47 16.77 11.51
N ALA A 257 8.34 17.25 10.97
CA ALA A 257 8.15 17.66 9.58
C ALA A 257 8.49 16.55 8.58
N ILE A 258 7.88 15.37 8.70
CA ILE A 258 8.00 14.30 7.70
C ILE A 258 6.78 14.33 6.80
N PHE A 259 6.97 14.80 5.56
CA PHE A 259 5.90 15.00 4.60
C PHE A 259 6.13 14.18 3.32
N LEU A 260 5.06 13.87 2.61
CA LEU A 260 5.08 13.65 1.19
C LEU A 260 4.77 14.99 0.51
N HIS A 261 5.69 15.51 -0.35
CA HIS A 261 5.58 16.83 -0.93
C HIS A 261 6.09 16.90 -2.38
N CYS A 262 5.94 18.06 -3.02
CA CYS A 262 6.45 18.27 -4.38
C CYS A 262 7.99 18.32 -4.39
N THR A 263 8.61 17.77 -5.44
CA THR A 263 10.05 17.89 -5.65
C THR A 263 10.47 19.37 -5.72
N GLY A 264 11.44 19.74 -4.89
CA GLY A 264 12.07 21.06 -4.90
C GLY A 264 13.18 21.19 -5.94
N ASN A 265 14.28 21.86 -5.57
CA ASN A 265 15.44 22.03 -6.46
C ASN A 265 16.44 20.85 -6.38
N ASN A 266 16.39 20.07 -5.31
CA ASN A 266 17.36 19.01 -5.02
C ASN A 266 16.77 17.64 -5.33
N LYS A 267 17.64 16.68 -5.63
CA LYS A 267 17.32 15.26 -5.79
C LYS A 267 17.43 14.51 -4.44
N TYR A 268 17.01 15.14 -3.38
CA TYR A 268 16.93 14.64 -2.01
C TYR A 268 16.09 15.59 -1.16
N THR A 269 15.70 15.14 0.04
CA THR A 269 14.97 15.92 1.05
C THR A 269 15.77 16.04 2.36
N ALA A 270 15.22 16.72 3.36
CA ALA A 270 15.78 16.75 4.72
C ALA A 270 15.31 15.54 5.57
N GLY A 271 14.46 14.67 5.03
CA GLY A 271 13.88 13.50 5.69
C GLY A 271 12.50 13.15 5.15
N CYS A 272 11.86 14.06 4.43
CA CYS A 272 10.58 13.88 3.74
C CYS A 272 10.68 12.89 2.56
N VAL A 273 9.54 12.63 1.94
CA VAL A 273 9.41 11.98 0.64
C VAL A 273 8.99 13.01 -0.40
N ALA A 274 9.60 13.03 -1.58
CA ALA A 274 9.27 14.00 -2.62
C ALA A 274 8.99 13.32 -3.96
N VAL A 275 7.92 13.77 -4.63
CA VAL A 275 7.52 13.36 -5.99
C VAL A 275 7.23 14.59 -6.86
N SER A 276 6.99 14.43 -8.15
CA SER A 276 6.65 15.56 -9.01
C SER A 276 5.36 16.26 -8.55
N LYS A 277 5.20 17.55 -8.85
CA LYS A 277 3.98 18.30 -8.54
C LYS A 277 2.72 17.65 -9.13
N ASP A 278 2.81 17.18 -10.39
CA ASP A 278 1.68 16.53 -11.06
C ASP A 278 1.31 15.21 -10.38
N THR A 279 2.30 14.47 -9.90
CA THR A 279 2.10 13.25 -9.10
C THR A 279 1.43 13.59 -7.76
N MET A 280 1.90 14.65 -7.05
CA MET A 280 1.25 15.09 -5.82
C MET A 280 -0.22 15.41 -6.01
N VAL A 281 -0.58 16.14 -7.08
CA VAL A 281 -1.98 16.43 -7.41
C VAL A 281 -2.80 15.16 -7.63
N LYS A 282 -2.22 14.16 -8.33
CA LYS A 282 -2.89 12.86 -8.53
C LYS A 282 -3.10 12.14 -7.20
N ILE A 283 -2.05 12.03 -6.38
CA ILE A 283 -2.13 11.39 -5.06
C ILE A 283 -3.20 12.07 -4.21
N MET A 284 -3.18 13.40 -4.09
CA MET A 284 -4.14 14.12 -3.25
C MET A 284 -5.59 13.97 -3.68
N LYS A 285 -5.84 13.76 -4.99
CA LYS A 285 -7.20 13.51 -5.52
C LYS A 285 -7.70 12.08 -5.28
N CYS A 286 -6.78 11.13 -5.06
CA CYS A 286 -7.12 9.71 -4.91
C CYS A 286 -6.94 9.21 -3.48
N VAL A 287 -6.20 9.96 -2.63
CA VAL A 287 -5.86 9.49 -1.28
C VAL A 287 -7.09 9.38 -0.40
N ASP A 288 -7.27 8.21 0.20
CA ASP A 288 -8.26 7.96 1.23
C ASP A 288 -7.72 8.41 2.60
N PRO A 289 -8.54 8.96 3.52
CA PRO A 289 -8.12 9.24 4.89
C PRO A 289 -7.54 8.05 5.64
N GLU A 290 -7.95 6.82 5.29
CA GLU A 290 -7.46 5.57 5.89
C GLU A 290 -6.24 4.97 5.14
N CYS A 291 -5.68 5.69 4.15
CA CYS A 291 -4.53 5.22 3.37
C CYS A 291 -3.32 4.97 4.27
N LEU A 292 -2.79 3.74 4.25
CA LEU A 292 -1.54 3.42 4.91
C LEU A 292 -0.33 3.92 4.09
N VAL A 293 0.70 4.39 4.79
CA VAL A 293 1.97 4.81 4.20
C VAL A 293 3.06 3.85 4.64
N VAL A 294 3.51 2.98 3.74
CA VAL A 294 4.55 1.99 4.01
C VAL A 294 5.88 2.51 3.49
N ILE A 295 6.84 2.73 4.36
CA ILE A 295 8.17 3.26 4.00
C ILE A 295 9.23 2.25 4.38
N ASP A 296 9.96 1.72 3.39
CA ASP A 296 11.11 0.83 3.63
C ASP A 296 12.03 0.80 2.39
N THR A 297 13.09 0.02 2.45
CA THR A 297 13.95 -0.26 1.30
C THR A 297 13.32 -1.30 0.38
N LYS A 298 13.64 -1.23 -0.93
CA LYS A 298 13.22 -2.27 -1.89
C LYS A 298 13.58 -3.68 -1.41
N ALA A 299 14.78 -3.84 -0.85
CA ALA A 299 15.25 -5.14 -0.38
C ALA A 299 14.38 -5.72 0.75
N ASN A 300 13.96 -4.88 1.71
CA ASN A 300 13.11 -5.32 2.82
C ASN A 300 11.68 -5.59 2.38
N LEU A 301 11.18 -4.83 1.39
CA LEU A 301 9.84 -5.01 0.81
C LEU A 301 9.76 -6.20 -0.15
N GLY A 302 10.88 -6.74 -0.61
CA GLY A 302 10.92 -7.79 -1.64
C GLY A 302 10.67 -7.26 -3.06
N ALA A 303 10.92 -5.95 -3.32
CA ALA A 303 10.62 -5.22 -4.55
C ALA A 303 11.77 -5.23 -5.57
#